data_087033b61f022f24c74451f5665f4cf8
#
_entry.id   087033b61f022f24c74451f5665f4cf8
#
_cell.length_a   1.000
_cell.length_b   1.000
_cell.length_c   1.000
_cell.angle_alpha   90.00
_cell.angle_beta   90.00
_cell.angle_gamma   90.00
#
_symmetry.space_group_name_H-M   'P 1'
#
loop_
_entity.id
_entity.type
_entity.pdbx_description
1 polymer ?
#
loop_
_entity_poly.entity_id
_entity_poly.type
_entity_poly.pdbx_seq_one_letter_code
_entity_poly.pdbx_strand_id
1 'polypeptide(L)'
;EVFSQITEYSAKMDSLKNARDKVPFKINESQNAERLFGGNLSISASQLEKFNLCRFSYFCNYGLNVRERQRAEINPMQYGTIVHYILERFFREYSKEQYSVMDEDELSKIFSTYISEYAAAHFGEVQTKQNSFMYRIKLILENVLRLVKHTIDELTQSEFFVTDCELKIGEDVPSYTVVLPDGHKIAVCGSVDRVDIMQKNGTTYLRVIDYKTGSKEFKLSDVPVSYTHLTL
;
A
#
# COMPACT_ATOMS: atom_id res chain seq x y z
N GLU A 1 12.72 -13.58 45.14
CA GLU A 1 13.52 -13.23 46.35
C GLU A 1 14.73 -14.16 46.55
N VAL A 2 14.61 -15.50 46.38
CA VAL A 2 15.72 -16.46 46.58
C VAL A 2 16.89 -16.27 45.62
N PHE A 3 16.61 -15.98 44.36
CA PHE A 3 17.66 -15.78 43.31
C PHE A 3 18.39 -14.44 43.39
N SER A 4 17.81 -13.43 44.06
CA SER A 4 18.47 -12.12 44.23
C SER A 4 19.60 -12.16 45.27
N GLN A 5 19.69 -13.21 46.08
CA GLN A 5 20.74 -13.39 47.08
C GLN A 5 22.01 -14.07 46.50
N ILE A 6 21.95 -14.59 45.27
CA ILE A 6 23.09 -15.20 44.58
C ILE A 6 23.75 -14.12 43.72
N THR A 7 24.96 -13.71 44.05
CA THR A 7 25.72 -12.63 43.45
C THR A 7 25.84 -12.76 41.92
N GLU A 8 25.91 -14.00 41.42
CA GLU A 8 26.03 -14.33 40.00
C GLU A 8 24.75 -13.99 39.20
N TYR A 9 23.56 -14.01 39.84
CA TYR A 9 22.29 -13.75 39.19
C TYR A 9 21.72 -12.35 39.48
N SER A 10 22.30 -11.60 40.42
CA SER A 10 21.82 -10.28 40.80
C SER A 10 21.77 -9.32 39.61
N ALA A 11 22.84 -9.25 38.81
CA ALA A 11 22.92 -8.39 37.63
C ALA A 11 21.89 -8.78 36.54
N LYS A 12 21.61 -10.09 36.36
CA LYS A 12 20.59 -10.59 35.44
C LYS A 12 19.18 -10.30 35.95
N MET A 13 18.97 -10.40 37.28
CA MET A 13 17.67 -10.06 37.90
C MET A 13 17.39 -8.57 37.82
N ASP A 14 18.41 -7.72 38.02
CA ASP A 14 18.26 -6.26 37.86
C ASP A 14 18.01 -5.88 36.40
N SER A 15 18.66 -6.54 35.44
CA SER A 15 18.38 -6.39 34.04
C SER A 15 16.94 -6.77 33.68
N LEU A 16 16.40 -7.88 34.25
CA LEU A 16 15.03 -8.32 34.06
C LEU A 16 14.01 -7.37 34.73
N LYS A 17 14.34 -6.83 35.91
CA LYS A 17 13.49 -5.82 36.58
C LYS A 17 13.46 -4.54 35.74
N ASN A 18 14.60 -4.05 35.28
CA ASN A 18 14.69 -2.86 34.43
C ASN A 18 13.96 -3.04 33.08
N ALA A 19 13.97 -4.26 32.52
CA ALA A 19 13.22 -4.58 31.31
C ALA A 19 11.69 -4.59 31.54
N ARG A 20 11.25 -4.89 32.79
CA ARG A 20 9.84 -4.82 33.20
C ARG A 20 9.39 -3.38 33.45
N ASP A 21 10.26 -2.54 33.97
CA ASP A 21 9.98 -1.14 34.17
C ASP A 21 9.98 -0.47 32.81
N LYS A 22 8.80 -0.01 32.38
CA LYS A 22 8.56 0.62 31.07
C LYS A 22 9.31 1.96 30.97
N VAL A 23 10.64 1.89 30.89
CA VAL A 23 11.44 3.07 30.56
C VAL A 23 11.21 3.36 29.09
N PRO A 24 10.72 4.55 28.71
CA PRO A 24 10.50 4.88 27.32
C PRO A 24 11.85 4.85 26.59
N PHE A 25 11.98 3.94 25.61
CA PHE A 25 13.16 3.87 24.77
C PHE A 25 13.25 5.16 23.93
N LYS A 26 14.41 5.82 23.96
CA LYS A 26 14.69 7.01 23.16
C LYS A 26 16.01 6.81 22.42
N ILE A 27 16.02 7.19 21.15
CA ILE A 27 17.24 7.30 20.37
C ILE A 27 17.80 8.70 20.65
N ASN A 28 18.81 8.80 21.54
CA ASN A 28 19.33 10.08 22.02
C ASN A 28 20.40 10.67 21.09
N GLU A 29 21.01 9.86 20.23
CA GLU A 29 22.08 10.27 19.33
C GLU A 29 21.56 10.42 17.91
N SER A 30 21.75 11.60 17.30
CA SER A 30 21.32 11.88 15.92
C SER A 30 21.97 10.94 14.92
N GLN A 31 23.23 10.55 15.11
CA GLN A 31 23.93 9.61 14.24
C GLN A 31 23.25 8.23 14.21
N ASN A 32 22.73 7.76 15.34
CA ASN A 32 22.00 6.49 15.40
C ASN A 32 20.63 6.61 14.72
N ALA A 33 19.96 7.77 14.83
CA ALA A 33 18.72 8.02 14.10
C ALA A 33 18.98 8.06 12.58
N GLU A 34 20.04 8.73 12.13
CA GLU A 34 20.44 8.78 10.71
C GLU A 34 20.79 7.40 10.14
N ARG A 35 21.47 6.56 10.93
CA ARG A 35 21.77 5.17 10.51
C ARG A 35 20.53 4.29 10.37
N LEU A 36 19.51 4.51 11.19
CA LEU A 36 18.28 3.73 11.20
C LEU A 36 17.27 4.20 10.17
N PHE A 37 17.16 5.52 9.95
CA PHE A 37 16.08 6.10 9.15
C PHE A 37 16.58 6.88 7.92
N GLY A 38 17.90 7.02 7.76
CA GLY A 38 18.52 7.81 6.70
C GLY A 38 18.63 9.30 7.05
N GLY A 39 19.55 10.01 6.39
CA GLY A 39 19.75 11.47 6.59
C GLY A 39 18.67 12.32 5.94
N ASN A 40 18.06 11.85 4.86
CA ASN A 40 16.93 12.49 4.19
C ASN A 40 15.64 11.75 4.53
N LEU A 41 14.81 12.37 5.36
CA LEU A 41 13.57 11.74 5.81
C LEU A 41 12.52 11.82 4.71
N SER A 42 12.24 10.67 4.11
CA SER A 42 11.09 10.46 3.21
C SER A 42 10.06 9.61 3.94
N ILE A 43 8.82 10.07 4.01
CA ILE A 43 7.76 9.42 4.79
C ILE A 43 6.49 9.24 3.96
N SER A 44 5.92 8.03 3.99
CA SER A 44 4.62 7.74 3.39
C SER A 44 3.49 7.92 4.41
N ALA A 45 2.24 8.03 3.92
CA ALA A 45 1.07 8.10 4.78
C ALA A 45 0.97 6.91 5.74
N SER A 46 1.23 5.69 5.25
CA SER A 46 1.22 4.46 6.08
C SER A 46 2.35 4.44 7.13
N GLN A 47 3.49 5.04 6.83
CA GLN A 47 4.57 5.21 7.81
C GLN A 47 4.15 6.18 8.91
N LEU A 48 3.51 7.30 8.54
CA LEU A 48 3.03 8.30 9.49
C LEU A 48 1.93 7.74 10.39
N GLU A 49 0.97 7.00 9.83
CA GLU A 49 -0.06 6.29 10.60
C GLU A 49 0.56 5.32 11.60
N LYS A 50 1.50 4.49 11.15
CA LYS A 50 2.18 3.51 12.01
C LYS A 50 2.98 4.17 13.13
N PHE A 51 3.63 5.29 12.85
CA PHE A 51 4.33 6.08 13.86
C PHE A 51 3.38 6.61 14.94
N ASN A 52 2.21 7.12 14.53
CA ASN A 52 1.20 7.63 15.45
C ASN A 52 0.54 6.52 16.28
N LEU A 53 0.26 5.37 15.66
CA LEU A 53 -0.34 4.23 16.35
C LEU A 53 0.63 3.58 17.34
N CYS A 54 1.86 3.31 16.94
CA CYS A 54 2.86 2.67 17.79
C CYS A 54 4.28 2.94 17.31
N ARG A 55 4.98 3.82 18.02
CA ARG A 55 6.38 4.19 17.73
C ARG A 55 7.34 3.00 17.73
N PHE A 56 7.11 2.02 18.61
CA PHE A 56 7.91 0.80 18.66
C PHE A 56 7.71 -0.06 17.41
N SER A 57 6.46 -0.22 16.97
CA SER A 57 6.16 -0.92 15.72
C SER A 57 6.78 -0.20 14.52
N TYR A 58 6.73 1.13 14.49
CA TYR A 58 7.42 1.93 13.48
C TYR A 58 8.93 1.68 13.48
N PHE A 59 9.57 1.74 14.65
CA PHE A 59 11.00 1.47 14.81
C PHE A 59 11.39 0.05 14.32
N CYS A 60 10.64 -0.97 14.70
CA CYS A 60 10.90 -2.34 14.24
C CYS A 60 10.79 -2.45 12.71
N ASN A 61 9.74 -1.89 12.11
CA ASN A 61 9.47 -2.08 10.68
C ASN A 61 10.37 -1.22 9.79
N TYR A 62 10.64 0.04 10.16
CA TYR A 62 11.33 1.00 9.31
C TYR A 62 12.73 1.36 9.77
N GLY A 63 13.03 1.23 11.06
CA GLY A 63 14.39 1.39 11.59
C GLY A 63 15.20 0.10 11.49
N LEU A 64 14.64 -1.00 11.99
CA LEU A 64 15.32 -2.30 11.99
C LEU A 64 15.01 -3.17 10.77
N ASN A 65 14.08 -2.76 9.91
CA ASN A 65 13.59 -3.54 8.75
C ASN A 65 13.14 -4.97 9.10
N VAL A 66 12.58 -5.15 10.30
CA VAL A 66 12.03 -6.45 10.71
C VAL A 66 10.79 -6.72 9.89
N ARG A 67 10.81 -7.84 9.17
CA ARG A 67 9.70 -8.29 8.34
C ARG A 67 9.19 -9.63 8.83
N GLU A 68 7.88 -9.76 8.89
CA GLU A 68 7.25 -11.04 9.15
C GLU A 68 7.53 -12.00 7.97
N ARG A 69 7.90 -13.25 8.29
CA ARG A 69 8.12 -14.25 7.25
C ARG A 69 6.80 -14.60 6.57
N GLN A 70 6.67 -14.18 5.33
CA GLN A 70 5.48 -14.50 4.55
C GLN A 70 5.52 -15.96 4.09
N ARG A 71 4.41 -16.67 4.30
CA ARG A 71 4.19 -17.97 3.66
C ARG A 71 3.75 -17.71 2.21
N ALA A 72 4.19 -18.56 1.29
CA ALA A 72 3.77 -18.50 -0.11
C ALA A 72 2.33 -19.05 -0.25
N GLU A 73 1.35 -18.27 0.19
CA GLU A 73 -0.09 -18.56 0.10
C GLU A 73 -0.80 -17.30 -0.39
N ILE A 74 -1.84 -17.43 -1.21
CA ILE A 74 -2.68 -16.29 -1.58
C ILE A 74 -3.48 -15.87 -0.34
N ASN A 75 -2.93 -14.94 0.42
CA ASN A 75 -3.59 -14.30 1.55
C ASN A 75 -4.32 -13.01 1.06
N PRO A 76 -5.14 -12.36 1.90
CA PRO A 76 -5.86 -11.14 1.50
C PRO A 76 -4.95 -10.01 0.99
N MET A 77 -3.71 -9.90 1.47
CA MET A 77 -2.75 -8.91 1.00
C MET A 77 -2.28 -9.23 -0.42
N GLN A 78 -1.93 -10.49 -0.70
CA GLN A 78 -1.53 -10.92 -2.04
C GLN A 78 -2.69 -10.83 -3.02
N TYR A 79 -3.92 -11.10 -2.58
CA TYR A 79 -5.12 -10.86 -3.37
C TYR A 79 -5.18 -9.40 -3.83
N GLY A 80 -5.02 -8.44 -2.91
CA GLY A 80 -4.96 -7.01 -3.24
C GLY A 80 -3.89 -6.70 -4.27
N THR A 81 -2.66 -7.19 -4.05
CA THR A 81 -1.53 -6.97 -4.96
C THR A 81 -1.81 -7.50 -6.38
N ILE A 82 -2.43 -8.67 -6.51
CA ILE A 82 -2.80 -9.22 -7.82
C ILE A 82 -3.85 -8.34 -8.50
N VAL A 83 -4.86 -7.87 -7.77
CA VAL A 83 -5.90 -7.00 -8.31
C VAL A 83 -5.30 -5.68 -8.82
N HIS A 84 -4.45 -5.03 -8.02
CA HIS A 84 -3.75 -3.80 -8.43
C HIS A 84 -2.90 -4.02 -9.67
N TYR A 85 -2.09 -5.10 -9.71
CA TYR A 85 -1.28 -5.45 -10.87
C TYR A 85 -2.11 -5.61 -12.15
N ILE A 86 -3.28 -6.28 -12.07
CA ILE A 86 -4.13 -6.48 -13.25
C ILE A 86 -4.72 -5.15 -13.72
N LEU A 87 -5.22 -4.32 -12.79
CA LEU A 87 -5.83 -3.04 -13.11
C LEU A 87 -4.81 -2.06 -13.68
N GLU A 88 -3.62 -1.95 -13.07
CA GLU A 88 -2.52 -1.14 -13.55
C GLU A 88 -2.17 -1.51 -15.00
N ARG A 89 -1.92 -2.80 -15.23
CA ARG A 89 -1.50 -3.31 -16.54
C ARG A 89 -2.58 -3.07 -17.58
N PHE A 90 -3.84 -3.35 -17.26
CA PHE A 90 -4.95 -3.18 -18.17
C PHE A 90 -5.13 -1.73 -18.62
N PHE A 91 -5.17 -0.78 -17.68
CA PHE A 91 -5.35 0.63 -18.02
C PHE A 91 -4.11 1.30 -18.62
N ARG A 92 -2.93 0.69 -18.48
CA ARG A 92 -1.73 1.12 -19.23
C ARG A 92 -1.68 0.57 -20.65
N GLU A 93 -2.17 -0.64 -20.88
CA GLU A 93 -2.12 -1.29 -22.20
C GLU A 93 -3.27 -0.87 -23.12
N TYR A 94 -4.46 -0.53 -22.56
CA TYR A 94 -5.65 -0.24 -23.36
C TYR A 94 -6.17 1.16 -23.13
N SER A 95 -6.44 1.88 -24.24
CA SER A 95 -7.09 3.20 -24.21
C SER A 95 -8.60 3.09 -23.99
N LYS A 96 -9.26 4.22 -23.68
CA LYS A 96 -10.71 4.30 -23.48
C LYS A 96 -11.48 3.78 -24.68
N GLU A 97 -11.04 4.10 -25.88
CA GLU A 97 -11.66 3.68 -27.15
C GLU A 97 -11.57 2.15 -27.30
N GLN A 98 -10.46 1.55 -26.89
CA GLN A 98 -10.24 0.12 -26.99
C GLN A 98 -11.08 -0.66 -25.98
N TYR A 99 -11.00 -0.31 -24.67
CA TYR A 99 -11.71 -1.09 -23.67
C TYR A 99 -13.23 -0.87 -23.67
N SER A 100 -13.73 0.24 -24.22
CA SER A 100 -15.17 0.51 -24.31
C SER A 100 -15.92 -0.43 -25.26
N VAL A 101 -15.22 -1.09 -26.16
CA VAL A 101 -15.81 -2.02 -27.15
C VAL A 101 -15.51 -3.51 -26.85
N MET A 102 -14.71 -3.78 -25.81
CA MET A 102 -14.36 -5.15 -25.41
C MET A 102 -15.55 -5.87 -24.78
N ASP A 103 -15.74 -7.11 -25.20
CA ASP A 103 -16.71 -7.99 -24.57
C ASP A 103 -16.14 -8.72 -23.34
N GLU A 104 -17.00 -9.45 -22.63
CA GLU A 104 -16.60 -10.18 -21.42
C GLU A 104 -15.61 -11.30 -21.70
N ASP A 105 -15.71 -11.96 -22.83
CA ASP A 105 -14.85 -13.08 -23.21
C ASP A 105 -13.43 -12.57 -23.53
N GLU A 106 -13.31 -11.42 -24.17
CA GLU A 106 -12.04 -10.74 -24.42
C GLU A 106 -11.36 -10.31 -23.13
N LEU A 107 -12.10 -9.64 -22.24
CA LEU A 107 -11.59 -9.23 -20.90
C LEU A 107 -11.16 -10.46 -20.08
N SER A 108 -11.94 -11.54 -20.10
CA SER A 108 -11.64 -12.78 -19.39
C SER A 108 -10.33 -13.42 -19.87
N LYS A 109 -10.10 -13.44 -21.18
CA LYS A 109 -8.85 -13.95 -21.78
C LYS A 109 -7.64 -13.10 -21.37
N ILE A 110 -7.76 -11.78 -21.47
CA ILE A 110 -6.71 -10.84 -21.10
C ILE A 110 -6.32 -11.04 -19.63
N PHE A 111 -7.29 -11.03 -18.71
CA PHE A 111 -7.01 -11.16 -17.28
C PHE A 111 -6.53 -12.56 -16.90
N SER A 112 -7.01 -13.61 -17.55
CA SER A 112 -6.48 -14.96 -17.35
C SER A 112 -4.98 -15.02 -17.72
N THR A 113 -4.59 -14.32 -18.79
CA THR A 113 -3.18 -14.22 -19.20
C THR A 113 -2.37 -13.47 -18.14
N TYR A 114 -2.82 -12.30 -17.69
CA TYR A 114 -2.11 -11.53 -16.67
C TYR A 114 -1.94 -12.30 -15.36
N ILE A 115 -3.00 -13.00 -14.92
CA ILE A 115 -2.95 -13.82 -13.71
C ILE A 115 -1.96 -14.98 -13.87
N SER A 116 -1.95 -15.61 -15.04
CA SER A 116 -1.04 -16.74 -15.32
C SER A 116 0.42 -16.28 -15.33
N GLU A 117 0.71 -15.14 -15.93
CA GLU A 117 2.04 -14.55 -15.95
C GLU A 117 2.48 -14.13 -14.54
N TYR A 118 1.60 -13.49 -13.78
CA TYR A 118 1.88 -13.13 -12.39
C TYR A 118 2.16 -14.37 -11.54
N ALA A 119 1.33 -15.41 -11.69
CA ALA A 119 1.48 -16.66 -10.98
C ALA A 119 2.81 -17.35 -11.30
N ALA A 120 3.20 -17.38 -12.57
CA ALA A 120 4.48 -17.96 -13.00
C ALA A 120 5.68 -17.20 -12.42
N ALA A 121 5.57 -15.87 -12.31
CA ALA A 121 6.65 -15.04 -11.80
C ALA A 121 6.81 -15.11 -10.26
N HIS A 122 5.72 -15.29 -9.51
CA HIS A 122 5.72 -15.11 -8.05
C HIS A 122 5.44 -16.39 -7.25
N PHE A 123 4.88 -17.44 -7.88
CA PHE A 123 4.55 -18.69 -7.21
C PHE A 123 5.28 -19.86 -7.88
N GLY A 124 5.75 -20.80 -7.08
CA GLY A 124 6.44 -21.99 -7.60
C GLY A 124 5.45 -22.97 -8.30
N GLU A 125 5.97 -23.81 -9.20
CA GLU A 125 5.17 -24.79 -9.97
C GLU A 125 4.33 -25.74 -9.11
N VAL A 126 4.80 -26.11 -7.92
CA VAL A 126 4.07 -27.02 -7.01
C VAL A 126 2.80 -26.35 -6.48
N GLN A 127 2.84 -25.06 -6.23
CA GLN A 127 1.70 -24.30 -5.71
C GLN A 127 0.65 -24.03 -6.79
N THR A 128 1.09 -23.70 -8.00
CA THR A 128 0.18 -23.44 -9.13
C THR A 128 -0.64 -24.67 -9.55
N LYS A 129 -0.18 -25.87 -9.20
CA LYS A 129 -0.90 -27.13 -9.48
C LYS A 129 -1.92 -27.56 -8.40
N GLN A 130 -1.99 -26.85 -7.28
CA GLN A 130 -2.94 -27.18 -6.21
C GLN A 130 -4.37 -26.72 -6.56
N ASN A 131 -5.36 -27.57 -6.34
CA ASN A 131 -6.78 -27.25 -6.59
C ASN A 131 -7.26 -26.03 -5.80
N SER A 132 -6.77 -25.86 -4.55
CA SER A 132 -7.09 -24.70 -3.72
C SER A 132 -6.53 -23.38 -4.28
N PHE A 133 -5.35 -23.43 -4.90
CA PHE A 133 -4.75 -22.29 -5.58
C PHE A 133 -5.57 -21.91 -6.82
N MET A 134 -5.89 -22.88 -7.67
CA MET A 134 -6.71 -22.68 -8.88
C MET A 134 -8.09 -22.11 -8.55
N TYR A 135 -8.72 -22.60 -7.48
CA TYR A 135 -10.01 -22.06 -7.03
C TYR A 135 -9.90 -20.58 -6.63
N ARG A 136 -8.86 -20.21 -5.88
CA ARG A 136 -8.64 -18.79 -5.50
C ARG A 136 -8.36 -17.91 -6.71
N ILE A 137 -7.59 -18.38 -7.67
CA ILE A 137 -7.35 -17.68 -8.95
C ILE A 137 -8.66 -17.42 -9.68
N LYS A 138 -9.54 -18.41 -9.75
CA LYS A 138 -10.87 -18.25 -10.37
C LYS A 138 -11.71 -17.17 -9.68
N LEU A 139 -11.73 -17.14 -8.35
CA LEU A 139 -12.42 -16.10 -7.58
C LEU A 139 -11.83 -14.71 -7.84
N ILE A 140 -10.51 -14.61 -7.94
CA ILE A 140 -9.84 -13.34 -8.28
C ILE A 140 -10.32 -12.87 -9.66
N LEU A 141 -10.29 -13.75 -10.67
CA LEU A 141 -10.71 -13.44 -12.03
C LEU A 141 -12.16 -12.92 -12.06
N GLU A 142 -13.10 -13.63 -11.44
CA GLU A 142 -14.51 -13.22 -11.37
C GLU A 142 -14.71 -11.84 -10.69
N ASN A 143 -13.96 -11.56 -9.66
CA ASN A 143 -14.04 -10.28 -8.95
C ASN A 143 -13.42 -9.14 -9.77
N VAL A 144 -12.28 -9.38 -10.39
CA VAL A 144 -11.62 -8.39 -11.25
C VAL A 144 -12.48 -8.06 -12.47
N LEU A 145 -13.06 -9.08 -13.11
CA LEU A 145 -13.97 -8.87 -14.24
C LEU A 145 -15.14 -7.95 -13.87
N ARG A 146 -15.80 -8.20 -12.72
CA ARG A 146 -16.89 -7.33 -12.23
C ARG A 146 -16.43 -5.89 -11.96
N LEU A 147 -15.26 -5.74 -11.30
CA LEU A 147 -14.71 -4.44 -10.98
C LEU A 147 -14.37 -3.65 -12.25
N VAL A 148 -13.69 -4.27 -13.20
CA VAL A 148 -13.29 -3.63 -14.46
C VAL A 148 -14.50 -3.26 -15.30
N LYS A 149 -15.49 -4.14 -15.43
CA LYS A 149 -16.74 -3.82 -16.13
C LYS A 149 -17.42 -2.59 -15.56
N HIS A 150 -17.58 -2.55 -14.24
CA HIS A 150 -18.17 -1.37 -13.57
C HIS A 150 -17.33 -0.11 -13.83
N THR A 151 -16.01 -0.21 -13.78
CA THR A 151 -15.11 0.89 -14.07
C THR A 151 -15.19 1.34 -15.53
N ILE A 152 -15.26 0.43 -16.49
CA ILE A 152 -15.45 0.74 -17.91
C ILE A 152 -16.77 1.44 -18.14
N ASP A 153 -17.86 0.94 -17.57
CA ASP A 153 -19.19 1.55 -17.67
C ASP A 153 -19.18 2.99 -17.13
N GLU A 154 -18.58 3.20 -15.96
CA GLU A 154 -18.41 4.51 -15.36
C GLU A 154 -17.59 5.46 -16.24
N LEU A 155 -16.43 5.02 -16.71
CA LEU A 155 -15.54 5.82 -17.56
C LEU A 155 -16.19 6.14 -18.92
N THR A 156 -16.95 5.20 -19.49
CA THR A 156 -17.64 5.39 -20.77
C THR A 156 -18.75 6.44 -20.66
N GLN A 157 -19.44 6.50 -19.52
CA GLN A 157 -20.51 7.50 -19.26
C GLN A 157 -19.96 8.86 -18.81
N SER A 158 -18.69 8.96 -18.47
CA SER A 158 -18.04 10.17 -17.97
C SER A 158 -17.09 10.78 -19.02
N GLU A 159 -16.79 12.07 -18.85
CA GLU A 159 -15.73 12.75 -19.64
C GLU A 159 -14.32 12.47 -19.09
N PHE A 160 -14.20 11.69 -18.00
CA PHE A 160 -12.92 11.30 -17.43
C PHE A 160 -12.23 10.23 -18.26
N PHE A 161 -10.90 10.27 -18.27
CA PHE A 161 -10.04 9.23 -18.83
C PHE A 161 -8.88 8.93 -17.87
N VAL A 162 -8.44 7.69 -17.85
CA VAL A 162 -7.31 7.26 -17.02
C VAL A 162 -6.03 7.84 -17.59
N THR A 163 -5.27 8.55 -16.75
CA THR A 163 -3.99 9.15 -17.14
C THR A 163 -2.82 8.36 -16.59
N ASP A 164 -2.89 7.98 -15.32
CA ASP A 164 -1.81 7.27 -14.64
C ASP A 164 -2.36 6.16 -13.73
N CYS A 165 -1.58 5.10 -13.61
CA CYS A 165 -1.81 4.00 -12.69
C CYS A 165 -0.53 3.75 -11.87
N GLU A 166 -0.69 3.44 -10.56
CA GLU A 166 0.42 3.24 -9.63
C GLU A 166 1.43 4.40 -9.66
N LEU A 167 0.89 5.64 -9.73
CA LEU A 167 1.69 6.87 -9.78
C LEU A 167 2.45 7.06 -8.47
N LYS A 168 3.76 7.13 -8.55
CA LYS A 168 4.64 7.27 -7.38
C LYS A 168 5.01 8.72 -7.12
N ILE A 169 4.54 9.25 -6.00
CA ILE A 169 4.91 10.57 -5.50
C ILE A 169 6.31 10.47 -4.91
N GLY A 170 7.25 11.27 -5.45
CA GLY A 170 8.67 11.24 -5.09
C GLY A 170 9.56 10.53 -6.10
N GLU A 171 8.98 9.76 -7.05
CA GLU A 171 9.67 9.13 -8.17
C GLU A 171 9.16 9.70 -9.50
N ASP A 172 7.87 9.47 -9.82
CA ASP A 172 7.26 9.89 -11.10
C ASP A 172 6.87 11.38 -11.07
N VAL A 173 6.42 11.85 -9.91
CA VAL A 173 6.12 13.26 -9.66
C VAL A 173 6.86 13.76 -8.42
N PRO A 174 7.18 15.07 -8.34
CA PRO A 174 7.88 15.62 -7.18
C PRO A 174 7.13 15.36 -5.87
N SER A 175 7.88 15.01 -4.81
CA SER A 175 7.34 14.90 -3.46
C SER A 175 6.97 16.27 -2.89
N TYR A 176 5.93 16.32 -2.07
CA TYR A 176 5.64 17.50 -1.28
C TYR A 176 6.60 17.58 -0.07
N THR A 177 7.31 18.68 0.04
CA THR A 177 8.28 18.89 1.14
C THR A 177 7.68 19.74 2.26
N VAL A 178 7.61 19.16 3.45
CA VAL A 178 7.23 19.85 4.68
C VAL A 178 8.49 20.34 5.38
N VAL A 179 8.53 21.61 5.73
CA VAL A 179 9.63 22.19 6.54
C VAL A 179 9.16 22.26 7.98
N LEU A 180 9.89 21.60 8.87
CA LEU A 180 9.61 21.59 10.31
C LEU A 180 10.10 22.91 10.96
N PRO A 181 9.60 23.27 12.17
CA PRO A 181 9.99 24.49 12.88
C PRO A 181 11.50 24.59 13.18
N ASP A 182 12.18 23.44 13.29
CA ASP A 182 13.62 23.33 13.49
C ASP A 182 14.47 23.40 12.19
N GLY A 183 13.80 23.60 11.03
CA GLY A 183 14.43 23.70 9.72
C GLY A 183 14.63 22.35 9.02
N HIS A 184 14.36 21.22 9.65
CA HIS A 184 14.43 19.92 8.98
C HIS A 184 13.35 19.79 7.92
N LYS A 185 13.66 19.07 6.85
CA LYS A 185 12.77 18.84 5.71
C LYS A 185 12.30 17.39 5.70
N ILE A 186 11.01 17.20 5.53
CA ILE A 186 10.39 15.87 5.35
C ILE A 186 9.75 15.83 3.97
N ALA A 187 10.18 14.91 3.13
CA ALA A 187 9.56 14.63 1.85
C ALA A 187 8.37 13.66 2.04
N VAL A 188 7.18 14.07 1.64
CA VAL A 188 5.99 13.19 1.65
C VAL A 188 5.99 12.43 0.33
N CYS A 189 6.00 11.10 0.42
CA CYS A 189 5.97 10.18 -0.71
C CYS A 189 4.79 9.21 -0.58
N GLY A 190 4.50 8.48 -1.67
CA GLY A 190 3.42 7.49 -1.68
C GLY A 190 3.14 6.99 -3.08
N SER A 191 2.17 6.08 -3.22
CA SER A 191 1.64 5.71 -4.52
C SER A 191 0.13 5.98 -4.57
N VAL A 192 -0.34 6.30 -5.77
CA VAL A 192 -1.75 6.50 -6.09
C VAL A 192 -2.14 5.42 -7.08
N ASP A 193 -3.13 4.60 -6.75
CA ASP A 193 -3.49 3.44 -7.56
C ASP A 193 -3.95 3.83 -8.97
N ARG A 194 -4.78 4.89 -9.09
CA ARG A 194 -5.21 5.43 -10.37
C ARG A 194 -5.51 6.92 -10.31
N VAL A 195 -5.11 7.63 -11.35
CA VAL A 195 -5.41 9.06 -11.57
C VAL A 195 -6.20 9.20 -12.86
N ASP A 196 -7.37 9.81 -12.76
CA ASP A 196 -8.19 10.15 -13.93
C ASP A 196 -8.26 11.67 -14.10
N ILE A 197 -8.28 12.13 -15.35
CA ILE A 197 -8.37 13.55 -15.68
C ILE A 197 -9.57 13.81 -16.60
N MET A 198 -10.20 14.96 -16.41
CA MET A 198 -11.19 15.52 -17.31
C MET A 198 -10.86 17.01 -17.55
N GLN A 199 -10.99 17.46 -18.79
CA GLN A 199 -10.86 18.88 -19.11
C GLN A 199 -12.23 19.44 -19.54
N LYS A 200 -12.68 20.50 -18.87
CA LYS A 200 -13.94 21.15 -19.18
C LYS A 200 -13.85 22.66 -18.98
N ASN A 201 -14.22 23.43 -20.00
CA ASN A 201 -14.21 24.90 -19.97
C ASN A 201 -12.87 25.54 -19.56
N GLY A 202 -11.74 24.94 -19.97
CA GLY A 202 -10.40 25.41 -19.62
C GLY A 202 -9.94 25.03 -18.19
N THR A 203 -10.77 24.26 -17.46
CA THR A 203 -10.46 23.77 -16.13
C THR A 203 -10.12 22.27 -16.20
N THR A 204 -9.04 21.87 -15.54
CA THR A 204 -8.67 20.47 -15.39
C THR A 204 -9.23 19.94 -14.07
N TYR A 205 -10.00 18.88 -14.16
CA TYR A 205 -10.51 18.14 -13.02
C TYR A 205 -9.69 16.87 -12.84
N LEU A 206 -9.32 16.60 -11.60
CA LEU A 206 -8.52 15.44 -11.23
C LEU A 206 -9.35 14.54 -10.31
N ARG A 207 -9.29 13.23 -10.55
CA ARG A 207 -9.88 12.21 -9.68
C ARG A 207 -8.79 11.24 -9.27
N VAL A 208 -8.60 11.09 -7.96
CA VAL A 208 -7.64 10.14 -7.36
C VAL A 208 -8.42 8.96 -6.81
N ILE A 209 -8.04 7.76 -7.21
CA ILE A 209 -8.73 6.52 -6.86
C ILE A 209 -7.76 5.59 -6.15
N ASP A 210 -8.23 5.01 -5.04
CA ASP A 210 -7.53 4.02 -4.24
C ASP A 210 -8.39 2.75 -4.18
N TYR A 211 -7.86 1.63 -4.66
CA TYR A 211 -8.57 0.36 -4.71
C TYR A 211 -8.47 -0.37 -3.37
N LYS A 212 -9.62 -0.69 -2.79
CA LYS A 212 -9.68 -1.43 -1.52
C LYS A 212 -10.38 -2.78 -1.72
N THR A 213 -9.62 -3.84 -1.54
CA THR A 213 -10.12 -5.23 -1.68
C THR A 213 -10.69 -5.81 -0.38
N GLY A 214 -10.59 -5.09 0.75
CA GLY A 214 -11.12 -5.48 2.04
C GLY A 214 -12.51 -4.89 2.33
N SER A 215 -13.27 -5.52 3.23
CA SER A 215 -14.51 -4.95 3.75
C SER A 215 -14.16 -3.84 4.75
N LYS A 216 -14.26 -2.59 4.34
CA LYS A 216 -14.23 -1.44 5.25
C LYS A 216 -15.64 -0.86 5.32
N GLU A 217 -16.15 -0.69 6.55
CA GLU A 217 -17.31 0.18 6.75
C GLU A 217 -16.88 1.62 6.51
N PHE A 218 -17.56 2.28 5.56
CA PHE A 218 -17.41 3.71 5.36
C PHE A 218 -18.37 4.44 6.30
N LYS A 219 -17.81 5.18 7.26
CA LYS A 219 -18.60 6.06 8.12
C LYS A 219 -18.35 7.49 7.67
N LEU A 220 -19.43 8.22 7.37
CA LEU A 220 -19.34 9.61 6.95
C LEU A 220 -18.63 10.50 8.00
N SER A 221 -18.71 10.12 9.28
CA SER A 221 -17.99 10.77 10.38
C SER A 221 -16.47 10.63 10.31
N ASP A 222 -15.97 9.62 9.59
CA ASP A 222 -14.54 9.32 9.49
C ASP A 222 -13.88 10.08 8.32
N VAL A 223 -14.70 10.78 7.51
CA VAL A 223 -14.21 11.65 6.43
C VAL A 223 -13.90 13.02 7.03
N PRO A 224 -12.64 13.44 7.13
CA PRO A 224 -12.32 14.81 7.52
C PRO A 224 -12.98 15.80 6.55
N VAL A 225 -13.59 16.86 7.08
CA VAL A 225 -14.31 17.89 6.31
C VAL A 225 -13.42 18.53 5.21
N SER A 226 -12.12 18.47 5.37
CA SER A 226 -11.11 18.95 4.40
C SER A 226 -11.08 18.18 3.07
N TYR A 227 -11.62 16.95 3.01
CA TYR A 227 -11.66 16.18 1.76
C TYR A 227 -12.83 16.57 0.85
N THR A 228 -13.81 17.34 1.32
CA THR A 228 -14.94 17.78 0.50
C THR A 228 -14.61 18.98 -0.41
N HIS A 229 -13.38 19.51 -0.35
CA HIS A 229 -12.96 20.71 -1.08
C HIS A 229 -11.70 20.50 -1.94
N LEU A 230 -11.39 19.28 -2.38
CA LEU A 230 -10.41 19.08 -3.44
C LEU A 230 -11.06 19.27 -4.82
N THR A 231 -11.61 20.46 -5.05
CA THR A 231 -11.69 21.07 -6.37
C THR A 231 -10.42 21.89 -6.54
N LEU A 232 -9.47 21.36 -7.26
CA LEU A 232 -8.33 22.11 -7.76
C LEU A 232 -8.73 22.85 -9.02
#